data_f0684d9d12bdb6633a8482946cc08168
#
_entry.id   f0684d9d12bdb6633a8482946cc08168
#
_cell.length_a   1.000
_cell.length_b   1.000
_cell.length_c   1.000
_cell.angle_alpha   90.00
_cell.angle_beta   90.00
_cell.angle_gamma   90.00
#
_symmetry.space_group_name_H-M   'P 1'
#
loop_
_entity.id
_entity.type
_entity.pdbx_description
1 polymer ?
#
loop_
_entity_poly.entity_id
_entity_poly.type
_entity_poly.pdbx_seq_one_letter_code
_entity_poly.pdbx_strand_id
1 'polypeptide(L)'
;TDCLHCLAARLAGWEKRQSAAWLPFIGTCVHERFEHLFNKRKDEFTVPDDDGGEPWAVKRFEAERHVDVGSIHGLHGYHLIHGSIDLYDAENNTTIDWKITGPTTIRNVKANGPSQQYRIQASLYGIGLENDGEPCKRNAIYFLPRNSVSLADALPIEFDFDPKPGRWALSRAQLIANLLDLIEQEDGTEMRDAWIHALPTSPTHCFQCGSWPDDQLGQLSELNENQYPALPDKWRQAIGLLESTYRKTER
;
A
#
# COMPACT_ATOMS: atom_id res chain seq x y z
N THR A 1 0.03 3.50 4.65
CA THR A 1 1.35 3.27 5.27
C THR A 1 1.90 4.48 6.03
N ASP A 2 1.58 5.71 5.66
CA ASP A 2 2.03 6.91 6.41
C ASP A 2 1.15 7.19 7.63
N CYS A 3 -0.06 6.68 7.67
CA CYS A 3 -0.97 6.83 8.79
C CYS A 3 -0.80 5.65 9.76
N LEU A 4 -0.15 5.90 10.89
CA LEU A 4 0.08 4.89 11.94
C LEU A 4 -1.23 4.40 12.55
N HIS A 5 -2.14 5.32 12.83
CA HIS A 5 -3.47 5.03 13.35
C HIS A 5 -4.22 4.03 12.47
N CYS A 6 -4.37 4.31 11.16
CA CYS A 6 -5.08 3.41 10.25
C CYS A 6 -4.42 2.04 10.11
N LEU A 7 -3.10 1.96 10.18
CA LEU A 7 -2.38 0.69 10.13
C LEU A 7 -2.61 -0.13 11.40
N ALA A 8 -2.50 0.50 12.57
CA ALA A 8 -2.73 -0.14 13.85
C ALA A 8 -4.19 -0.60 14.00
N ALA A 9 -5.17 0.23 13.66
CA ALA A 9 -6.58 -0.11 13.68
C ALA A 9 -6.89 -1.34 12.81
N ARG A 10 -6.28 -1.42 11.63
CA ARG A 10 -6.43 -2.58 10.75
C ARG A 10 -5.79 -3.84 11.33
N LEU A 11 -4.58 -3.74 11.89
CA LEU A 11 -3.88 -4.88 12.53
C LEU A 11 -4.61 -5.37 13.77
N ALA A 12 -5.26 -4.48 14.51
CA ALA A 12 -6.12 -4.82 15.65
C ALA A 12 -7.48 -5.41 15.25
N GLY A 13 -7.78 -5.51 13.96
CA GLY A 13 -9.04 -6.05 13.48
C GLY A 13 -10.25 -5.14 13.64
N TRP A 14 -10.06 -3.83 13.79
CA TRP A 14 -11.17 -2.91 13.90
C TRP A 14 -12.03 -2.91 12.62
N GLU A 15 -13.34 -2.89 12.81
CA GLU A 15 -14.29 -2.80 11.70
C GLU A 15 -14.35 -1.37 11.14
N LYS A 16 -14.08 -1.28 9.84
CA LYS A 16 -14.11 -0.02 9.12
C LYS A 16 -15.53 0.28 8.63
N ARG A 17 -16.05 1.47 8.91
CA ARG A 17 -17.31 1.94 8.31
C ARG A 17 -17.17 2.02 6.80
N GLN A 18 -18.10 1.39 6.10
CA GLN A 18 -18.14 1.46 4.64
C GLN A 18 -18.82 2.76 4.19
N SER A 19 -18.26 3.38 3.17
CA SER A 19 -18.87 4.52 2.49
C SER A 19 -18.91 4.27 0.99
N ALA A 20 -19.98 4.69 0.34
CA ALA A 20 -20.07 4.70 -1.12
C ALA A 20 -19.18 5.83 -1.66
N ALA A 21 -17.98 5.50 -2.06
CA ALA A 21 -16.99 6.48 -2.53
C ALA A 21 -16.93 6.50 -4.06
N TRP A 22 -17.39 7.59 -4.67
CA TRP A 22 -17.45 7.76 -6.13
C TRP A 22 -16.08 7.65 -6.82
N LEU A 23 -15.06 8.27 -6.25
CA LEU A 23 -13.72 8.26 -6.87
C LEU A 23 -13.06 6.88 -6.87
N PRO A 24 -13.08 6.09 -5.79
CA PRO A 24 -12.67 4.69 -5.83
C PRO A 24 -13.46 3.86 -6.86
N PHE A 25 -14.76 4.06 -6.98
CA PHE A 25 -15.57 3.37 -7.97
C PHE A 25 -15.09 3.65 -9.41
N ILE A 26 -14.84 4.91 -9.78
CA ILE A 26 -14.25 5.24 -11.09
C ILE A 26 -12.91 4.53 -11.28
N GLY A 27 -12.07 4.51 -10.23
CA GLY A 27 -10.80 3.80 -10.27
C GLY A 27 -10.99 2.34 -10.65
N THR A 28 -11.85 1.63 -9.92
CA THR A 28 -12.18 0.22 -10.19
C THR A 28 -12.64 -0.01 -11.63
N CYS A 29 -13.58 0.79 -12.13
CA CYS A 29 -14.05 0.67 -13.52
C CYS A 29 -12.94 0.82 -14.56
N VAL A 30 -11.96 1.72 -14.32
CA VAL A 30 -10.84 1.90 -15.25
C VAL A 30 -9.89 0.70 -15.18
N HIS A 31 -9.58 0.18 -13.98
CA HIS A 31 -8.76 -1.01 -13.80
C HIS A 31 -9.39 -2.22 -14.48
N GLU A 32 -10.66 -2.53 -14.23
CA GLU A 32 -11.40 -3.61 -14.91
C GLU A 32 -11.36 -3.46 -16.44
N ARG A 33 -11.46 -2.23 -16.95
CA ARG A 33 -11.37 -2.00 -18.38
C ARG A 33 -9.99 -2.29 -18.94
N PHE A 34 -8.92 -1.89 -18.27
CA PHE A 34 -7.56 -2.19 -18.69
C PHE A 34 -7.26 -3.68 -18.57
N GLU A 35 -7.62 -4.30 -17.46
CA GLU A 35 -7.53 -5.76 -17.31
C GLU A 35 -8.14 -6.48 -18.50
N HIS A 36 -9.39 -6.15 -18.86
CA HIS A 36 -10.07 -6.76 -19.99
C HIS A 36 -9.36 -6.51 -21.33
N LEU A 37 -8.77 -5.32 -21.54
CA LEU A 37 -8.02 -5.00 -22.75
C LEU A 37 -6.71 -5.82 -22.84
N PHE A 38 -5.95 -5.88 -21.75
CA PHE A 38 -4.67 -6.61 -21.72
C PHE A 38 -4.86 -8.12 -21.73
N ASN A 39 -5.93 -8.65 -21.13
CA ASN A 39 -6.25 -10.07 -21.20
C ASN A 39 -6.63 -10.54 -22.61
N LYS A 40 -7.08 -9.64 -23.49
CA LYS A 40 -7.34 -9.94 -24.91
C LYS A 40 -6.11 -9.87 -25.81
N ARG A 41 -5.01 -9.26 -25.33
CA ARG A 41 -3.77 -9.17 -26.08
C ARG A 41 -3.08 -10.52 -26.11
N LYS A 42 -2.44 -10.79 -27.26
CA LYS A 42 -1.67 -12.01 -27.52
C LYS A 42 -0.20 -11.68 -27.78
N ASP A 43 0.29 -10.60 -27.13
CA ASP A 43 1.69 -10.24 -27.26
C ASP A 43 2.53 -11.29 -26.52
N GLU A 44 3.46 -11.87 -27.23
CA GLU A 44 4.38 -12.89 -26.75
C GLU A 44 5.83 -12.44 -27.03
N PHE A 45 6.73 -12.91 -26.23
CA PHE A 45 8.18 -12.77 -26.45
C PHE A 45 8.86 -14.11 -26.29
N THR A 46 10.05 -14.25 -26.85
CA THR A 46 10.79 -15.50 -26.83
C THR A 46 11.83 -15.49 -25.73
N VAL A 47 11.80 -16.51 -24.89
CA VAL A 47 12.80 -16.75 -23.84
C VAL A 47 13.77 -17.82 -24.33
N PRO A 48 15.10 -17.56 -24.31
CA PRO A 48 16.08 -18.59 -24.58
C PRO A 48 16.04 -19.69 -23.53
N ASP A 49 16.31 -20.91 -23.93
CA ASP A 49 16.55 -21.99 -22.98
C ASP A 49 18.02 -21.96 -22.54
N ASP A 50 18.29 -21.69 -21.28
CA ASP A 50 19.64 -21.60 -20.72
C ASP A 50 20.36 -22.95 -20.74
N ASP A 51 19.62 -24.07 -20.81
CA ASP A 51 20.18 -25.44 -20.92
C ASP A 51 20.41 -25.87 -22.37
N GLY A 52 20.23 -24.98 -23.34
CA GLY A 52 20.51 -25.22 -24.77
C GLY A 52 19.37 -25.93 -25.51
N GLY A 53 18.20 -25.96 -24.97
CA GLY A 53 16.95 -26.41 -25.64
C GLY A 53 16.41 -25.39 -26.65
N GLU A 54 15.21 -25.65 -27.17
CA GLU A 54 14.53 -24.72 -28.06
C GLU A 54 13.92 -23.55 -27.28
N PRO A 55 14.06 -22.30 -27.76
CA PRO A 55 13.42 -21.16 -27.15
C PRO A 55 11.88 -21.31 -27.14
N TRP A 56 11.22 -20.81 -26.10
CA TRP A 56 9.76 -20.89 -25.98
C TRP A 56 9.12 -19.49 -25.92
N ALA A 57 7.87 -19.40 -26.37
CA ALA A 57 7.09 -18.18 -26.32
C ALA A 57 6.43 -18.03 -24.94
N VAL A 58 6.53 -16.82 -24.38
CA VAL A 58 5.93 -16.44 -23.11
C VAL A 58 4.99 -15.25 -23.34
N LYS A 59 3.84 -15.26 -22.67
CA LYS A 59 2.91 -14.12 -22.69
C LYS A 59 3.58 -12.90 -22.07
N ARG A 60 3.57 -11.77 -22.80
CA ARG A 60 4.24 -10.56 -22.35
C ARG A 60 3.51 -9.86 -21.20
N PHE A 61 2.19 -9.71 -21.27
CA PHE A 61 1.41 -8.92 -20.33
C PHE A 61 0.53 -9.80 -19.45
N GLU A 62 0.66 -9.64 -18.14
CA GLU A 62 -0.20 -10.26 -17.14
C GLU A 62 -0.93 -9.16 -16.37
N ALA A 63 -2.25 -9.05 -16.59
CA ALA A 63 -3.10 -8.09 -15.89
C ALA A 63 -3.59 -8.68 -14.56
N GLU A 64 -3.75 -7.82 -13.55
CA GLU A 64 -4.16 -8.18 -12.18
C GLU A 64 -3.36 -9.37 -11.60
N ARG A 65 -2.04 -9.32 -11.79
CA ARG A 65 -1.14 -10.35 -11.26
C ARG A 65 -1.14 -10.32 -9.73
N HIS A 66 -1.65 -11.38 -9.13
CA HIS A 66 -1.57 -11.57 -7.68
C HIS A 66 -0.18 -12.02 -7.25
N VAL A 67 0.30 -11.44 -6.16
CA VAL A 67 1.60 -11.77 -5.57
C VAL A 67 1.51 -11.83 -4.05
N ASP A 68 2.29 -12.72 -3.44
CA ASP A 68 2.43 -12.84 -2.00
C ASP A 68 3.67 -12.08 -1.51
N VAL A 69 3.44 -10.96 -0.84
CA VAL A 69 4.52 -10.08 -0.36
C VAL A 69 5.14 -10.58 0.94
N GLY A 70 4.36 -11.28 1.76
CA GLY A 70 4.77 -11.77 3.07
C GLY A 70 3.64 -11.79 4.08
N SER A 71 3.98 -11.87 5.36
CA SER A 71 3.00 -11.89 6.46
C SER A 71 3.43 -11.04 7.63
N ILE A 72 2.44 -10.53 8.38
CA ILE A 72 2.62 -9.86 9.67
C ILE A 72 2.02 -10.78 10.73
N HIS A 73 2.81 -11.10 11.74
CA HIS A 73 2.41 -11.99 12.82
C HIS A 73 1.98 -11.18 14.05
N GLY A 74 0.90 -11.59 14.68
CA GLY A 74 0.36 -10.96 15.88
C GLY A 74 -0.39 -11.95 16.78
N LEU A 75 -0.82 -11.51 17.95
CA LEU A 75 -1.49 -12.32 18.97
C LEU A 75 -2.75 -13.03 18.45
N HIS A 76 -3.49 -12.37 17.56
CA HIS A 76 -4.73 -12.87 16.99
C HIS A 76 -4.53 -13.63 15.67
N GLY A 77 -3.30 -14.03 15.36
CA GLY A 77 -2.97 -14.77 14.15
C GLY A 77 -1.94 -14.07 13.27
N TYR A 78 -1.99 -14.37 11.97
CA TYR A 78 -1.13 -13.71 11.00
C TYR A 78 -1.98 -13.07 9.90
N HIS A 79 -1.49 -11.96 9.39
CA HIS A 79 -2.09 -11.25 8.28
C HIS A 79 -1.22 -11.44 7.04
N LEU A 80 -1.72 -12.17 6.06
CA LEU A 80 -1.07 -12.27 4.76
C LEU A 80 -1.15 -10.92 4.05
N ILE A 81 -0.02 -10.51 3.49
CA ILE A 81 0.08 -9.29 2.68
C ILE A 81 0.13 -9.71 1.23
N HIS A 82 -1.00 -9.57 0.56
CA HIS A 82 -1.13 -9.80 -0.86
C HIS A 82 -1.03 -8.49 -1.63
N GLY A 83 -0.56 -8.56 -2.86
CA GLY A 83 -0.63 -7.49 -3.85
C GLY A 83 -1.38 -7.95 -5.08
N SER A 84 -2.08 -7.04 -5.76
CA SER A 84 -2.52 -7.19 -7.13
C SER A 84 -1.80 -6.14 -7.96
N ILE A 85 -0.96 -6.58 -8.88
CA ILE A 85 -0.21 -5.73 -9.81
C ILE A 85 -1.15 -5.49 -11.00
N ASP A 86 -1.50 -4.22 -11.25
CA ASP A 86 -2.46 -3.88 -12.31
C ASP A 86 -2.02 -4.44 -13.68
N LEU A 87 -0.72 -4.40 -13.95
CA LEU A 87 -0.12 -5.02 -15.13
C LEU A 87 1.36 -5.37 -14.87
N TYR A 88 1.75 -6.59 -15.22
CA TYR A 88 3.16 -7.00 -15.28
C TYR A 88 3.58 -7.17 -16.73
N ASP A 89 4.63 -6.46 -17.16
CA ASP A 89 5.32 -6.64 -18.44
C ASP A 89 6.50 -7.59 -18.24
N ALA A 90 6.28 -8.86 -18.51
CA ALA A 90 7.25 -9.93 -18.31
C ALA A 90 8.48 -9.79 -19.20
N GLU A 91 8.34 -9.26 -20.43
CA GLU A 91 9.47 -9.01 -21.33
C GLU A 91 10.46 -7.98 -20.75
N ASN A 92 9.94 -6.94 -20.11
CA ASN A 92 10.73 -5.86 -19.52
C ASN A 92 10.93 -6.00 -18.01
N ASN A 93 10.36 -7.03 -17.38
CA ASN A 93 10.40 -7.28 -15.93
C ASN A 93 9.92 -6.03 -15.14
N THR A 94 8.81 -5.44 -15.57
CA THR A 94 8.31 -4.15 -15.09
C THR A 94 6.91 -4.28 -14.52
N THR A 95 6.70 -3.85 -13.27
CA THR A 95 5.36 -3.68 -12.72
C THR A 95 4.77 -2.34 -13.16
N ILE A 96 3.52 -2.32 -13.52
CA ILE A 96 2.80 -1.13 -13.96
C ILE A 96 1.56 -0.97 -13.08
N ASP A 97 1.35 0.25 -12.59
CA ASP A 97 0.23 0.61 -11.70
C ASP A 97 -0.48 1.85 -12.25
N TRP A 98 -1.82 1.77 -12.33
CA TRP A 98 -2.66 2.85 -12.84
C TRP A 98 -3.21 3.70 -11.71
N LYS A 99 -3.03 5.01 -11.76
CA LYS A 99 -3.56 5.96 -10.75
C LYS A 99 -4.44 7.00 -11.39
N ILE A 100 -5.75 6.86 -11.24
CA ILE A 100 -6.72 7.83 -11.72
C ILE A 100 -6.75 9.02 -10.77
N THR A 101 -6.20 10.16 -11.19
CA THR A 101 -5.93 11.29 -10.31
C THR A 101 -6.41 12.63 -10.85
N GLY A 102 -6.56 13.60 -9.94
CA GLY A 102 -6.86 14.98 -10.28
C GLY A 102 -5.61 15.78 -10.66
N PRO A 103 -5.79 16.99 -11.23
CA PRO A 103 -4.70 17.82 -11.72
C PRO A 103 -3.71 18.27 -10.63
N THR A 104 -4.18 18.41 -9.39
CA THR A 104 -3.31 18.75 -8.25
C THR A 104 -2.30 17.64 -7.97
N THR A 105 -2.75 16.37 -7.96
CA THR A 105 -1.85 15.23 -7.77
C THR A 105 -0.84 15.13 -8.90
N ILE A 106 -1.28 15.28 -10.17
CA ILE A 106 -0.36 15.27 -11.32
C ILE A 106 0.69 16.37 -11.22
N ARG A 107 0.30 17.59 -10.82
CA ARG A 107 1.22 18.70 -10.61
C ARG A 107 2.25 18.39 -9.54
N ASN A 108 1.80 17.84 -8.40
CA ASN A 108 2.70 17.46 -7.31
C ASN A 108 3.67 16.35 -7.73
N VAL A 109 3.19 15.35 -8.46
CA VAL A 109 4.04 14.26 -8.97
C VAL A 109 5.08 14.77 -9.98
N LYS A 110 4.71 15.71 -10.85
CA LYS A 110 5.67 16.35 -11.78
C LYS A 110 6.77 17.12 -11.05
N ALA A 111 6.44 17.75 -9.91
CA ALA A 111 7.40 18.54 -9.13
C ALA A 111 8.26 17.68 -8.20
N ASN A 112 7.70 16.66 -7.57
CA ASN A 112 8.30 15.95 -6.44
C ASN A 112 8.44 14.42 -6.65
N GLY A 113 8.00 13.91 -7.78
CA GLY A 113 7.88 12.47 -8.02
C GLY A 113 6.70 11.82 -7.27
N PRO A 114 6.55 10.50 -7.37
CA PRO A 114 5.52 9.74 -6.67
C PRO A 114 5.66 9.84 -5.16
N SER A 115 4.53 9.87 -4.45
CA SER A 115 4.51 9.89 -2.99
C SER A 115 5.19 8.65 -2.39
N GLN A 116 5.58 8.72 -1.11
CA GLN A 116 6.10 7.57 -0.36
C GLN A 116 5.16 6.37 -0.45
N GLN A 117 3.86 6.57 -0.34
CA GLN A 117 2.86 5.51 -0.42
C GLN A 117 2.93 4.75 -1.76
N TYR A 118 3.02 5.46 -2.87
CA TYR A 118 3.14 4.85 -4.19
C TYR A 118 4.47 4.11 -4.38
N ARG A 119 5.57 4.67 -3.86
CA ARG A 119 6.89 4.02 -3.92
C ARG A 119 6.93 2.74 -3.08
N ILE A 120 6.30 2.73 -1.90
CA ILE A 120 6.18 1.55 -1.05
C ILE A 120 5.32 0.49 -1.75
N GLN A 121 4.18 0.86 -2.33
CA GLN A 121 3.31 -0.06 -3.07
C GLN A 121 4.07 -0.73 -4.21
N ALA A 122 4.75 0.05 -5.04
CA ALA A 122 5.56 -0.46 -6.14
C ALA A 122 6.69 -1.38 -5.65
N SER A 123 7.35 -1.02 -4.54
CA SER A 123 8.38 -1.85 -3.91
C SER A 123 7.81 -3.20 -3.41
N LEU A 124 6.62 -3.18 -2.79
CA LEU A 124 5.95 -4.40 -2.32
C LEU A 124 5.56 -5.32 -3.49
N TYR A 125 5.12 -4.77 -4.61
CA TYR A 125 4.84 -5.54 -5.83
C TYR A 125 6.09 -6.27 -6.35
N GLY A 126 7.21 -5.57 -6.43
CA GLY A 126 8.47 -6.20 -6.84
C GLY A 126 8.96 -7.27 -5.87
N ILE A 127 8.80 -7.07 -4.54
CA ILE A 127 9.11 -8.09 -3.53
C ILE A 127 8.22 -9.32 -3.73
N GLY A 128 6.92 -9.12 -4.02
CA GLY A 128 6.00 -10.22 -4.27
C GLY A 128 6.39 -11.03 -5.50
N LEU A 129 6.79 -10.38 -6.60
CA LEU A 129 7.32 -11.07 -7.79
C LEU A 129 8.59 -11.88 -7.46
N GLU A 130 9.55 -11.27 -6.74
CA GLU A 130 10.76 -12.00 -6.30
C GLU A 130 10.42 -13.22 -5.45
N ASN A 131 9.41 -13.15 -4.58
CA ASN A 131 8.95 -14.27 -3.78
C ASN A 131 8.34 -15.40 -4.63
N ASP A 132 7.68 -15.05 -5.74
CA ASP A 132 7.13 -16.00 -6.72
C ASP A 132 8.21 -16.55 -7.66
N GLY A 133 9.48 -16.08 -7.56
CA GLY A 133 10.58 -16.46 -8.45
C GLY A 133 10.62 -15.68 -9.77
N GLU A 134 9.81 -14.65 -9.90
CA GLU A 134 9.74 -13.80 -11.09
C GLU A 134 10.62 -12.54 -10.92
N PRO A 135 11.34 -12.12 -11.97
CA PRO A 135 12.21 -10.97 -11.87
C PRO A 135 11.43 -9.65 -11.85
N CYS A 136 11.85 -8.72 -11.01
CA CYS A 136 11.43 -7.33 -11.08
C CYS A 136 12.66 -6.42 -11.26
N LYS A 137 12.71 -5.67 -12.37
CA LYS A 137 13.79 -4.72 -12.63
C LYS A 137 13.34 -3.27 -12.45
N ARG A 138 12.10 -3.00 -12.79
CA ARG A 138 11.54 -1.64 -12.82
C ARG A 138 10.13 -1.59 -12.30
N ASN A 139 9.74 -0.41 -11.84
CA ASN A 139 8.37 -0.09 -11.53
C ASN A 139 7.93 1.11 -12.36
N ALA A 140 6.70 1.09 -12.83
CA ALA A 140 6.08 2.19 -13.55
C ALA A 140 4.75 2.56 -12.91
N ILE A 141 4.48 3.85 -12.75
CA ILE A 141 3.21 4.37 -12.27
C ILE A 141 2.67 5.33 -13.34
N TYR A 142 1.51 5.03 -13.87
CA TYR A 142 0.84 5.87 -14.85
C TYR A 142 -0.25 6.69 -14.16
N PHE A 143 -0.01 7.98 -14.01
CA PHE A 143 -1.00 8.91 -13.48
C PHE A 143 -1.95 9.34 -14.59
N LEU A 144 -3.18 8.83 -14.54
CA LEU A 144 -4.22 9.05 -15.53
C LEU A 144 -5.10 10.23 -15.08
N PRO A 145 -5.17 11.32 -15.86
CA PRO A 145 -5.96 12.49 -15.48
C PRO A 145 -7.45 12.21 -15.65
N ARG A 146 -8.20 12.17 -14.55
CA ARG A 146 -9.65 11.88 -14.57
C ARG A 146 -10.52 12.94 -15.24
N ASN A 147 -9.99 14.12 -15.49
CA ASN A 147 -10.69 15.27 -16.09
C ASN A 147 -10.02 15.77 -17.38
N SER A 148 -9.16 14.97 -17.99
CA SER A 148 -8.64 15.24 -19.34
C SER A 148 -9.53 14.62 -20.41
N VAL A 149 -9.43 15.16 -21.61
CA VAL A 149 -10.10 14.63 -22.81
C VAL A 149 -9.24 13.61 -23.56
N SER A 150 -7.98 13.44 -23.17
CA SER A 150 -7.03 12.58 -23.87
C SER A 150 -6.17 11.77 -22.90
N LEU A 151 -5.94 10.50 -23.22
CA LEU A 151 -4.94 9.67 -22.52
C LEU A 151 -3.49 10.12 -22.83
N ALA A 152 -3.28 10.94 -23.86
CA ALA A 152 -1.97 11.54 -24.13
C ALA A 152 -1.49 12.47 -22.98
N ASP A 153 -2.41 12.92 -22.13
CA ASP A 153 -2.10 13.72 -20.95
C ASP A 153 -1.69 12.87 -19.73
N ALA A 154 -1.64 11.54 -19.86
CA ALA A 154 -1.13 10.65 -18.82
C ALA A 154 0.34 10.96 -18.51
N LEU A 155 0.69 10.86 -17.24
CA LEU A 155 2.05 11.06 -16.76
C LEU A 155 2.64 9.72 -16.34
N PRO A 156 3.46 9.07 -17.17
CA PRO A 156 4.23 7.91 -16.76
C PRO A 156 5.42 8.33 -15.91
N ILE A 157 5.64 7.64 -14.80
CA ILE A 157 6.84 7.75 -13.96
C ILE A 157 7.41 6.35 -13.81
N GLU A 158 8.62 6.17 -14.32
CA GLU A 158 9.35 4.90 -14.24
C GLU A 158 10.59 5.07 -13.37
N PHE A 159 10.93 4.03 -12.61
CA PHE A 159 12.11 3.98 -11.76
C PHE A 159 12.56 2.54 -11.55
N ASP A 160 13.83 2.37 -11.19
CA ASP A 160 14.37 1.07 -10.89
C ASP A 160 13.71 0.49 -9.65
N PHE A 161 13.53 -0.83 -9.64
CA PHE A 161 13.01 -1.54 -8.47
C PHE A 161 13.98 -1.40 -7.29
N ASP A 162 13.46 -0.98 -6.15
CA ASP A 162 14.17 -0.91 -4.87
C ASP A 162 13.32 -1.63 -3.80
N PRO A 163 13.79 -2.77 -3.25
CA PRO A 163 13.05 -3.49 -2.21
C PRO A 163 13.08 -2.81 -0.84
N LYS A 164 13.95 -1.82 -0.60
CA LYS A 164 14.14 -1.21 0.72
C LYS A 164 12.91 -0.50 1.27
N PRO A 165 12.17 0.32 0.50
CA PRO A 165 10.94 0.95 1.00
C PRO A 165 9.87 -0.06 1.41
N GLY A 166 9.69 -1.12 0.64
CA GLY A 166 8.74 -2.20 0.94
C GLY A 166 9.12 -2.97 2.20
N ARG A 167 10.38 -3.39 2.32
CA ARG A 167 10.90 -4.08 3.51
C ARG A 167 10.80 -3.23 4.76
N TRP A 168 11.08 -1.93 4.66
CA TRP A 168 10.87 -1.00 5.76
C TRP A 168 9.40 -0.95 6.19
N ALA A 169 8.47 -0.88 5.23
CA ALA A 169 7.04 -0.84 5.52
C ALA A 169 6.55 -2.13 6.20
N LEU A 170 7.04 -3.31 5.76
CA LEU A 170 6.74 -4.59 6.40
C LEU A 170 7.29 -4.66 7.83
N SER A 171 8.56 -4.28 8.04
CA SER A 171 9.19 -4.26 9.36
C SER A 171 8.46 -3.31 10.32
N ARG A 172 8.02 -2.16 9.83
CA ARG A 172 7.24 -1.20 10.60
C ARG A 172 5.86 -1.74 10.97
N ALA A 173 5.19 -2.42 10.04
CA ALA A 173 3.91 -3.06 10.32
C ALA A 173 4.06 -4.17 11.37
N GLN A 174 5.12 -4.98 11.27
CA GLN A 174 5.43 -6.00 12.27
C GLN A 174 5.72 -5.39 13.65
N LEU A 175 6.47 -4.27 13.72
CA LEU A 175 6.71 -3.57 14.99
C LEU A 175 5.40 -3.08 15.61
N ILE A 176 4.48 -2.53 14.83
CA ILE A 176 3.17 -2.11 15.33
C ILE A 176 2.38 -3.31 15.86
N ALA A 177 2.34 -4.43 15.13
CA ALA A 177 1.67 -5.65 15.59
C ALA A 177 2.24 -6.13 16.92
N ASN A 178 3.56 -6.17 17.07
CA ASN A 178 4.22 -6.57 18.31
C ASN A 178 3.87 -5.63 19.48
N LEU A 179 3.78 -4.32 19.23
CA LEU A 179 3.39 -3.35 20.26
C LEU A 179 1.92 -3.51 20.66
N LEU A 180 1.02 -3.72 19.70
CA LEU A 180 -0.39 -4.01 20.00
C LEU A 180 -0.54 -5.24 20.88
N ASP A 181 0.16 -6.32 20.52
CA ASP A 181 0.16 -7.56 21.30
C ASP A 181 0.68 -7.37 22.71
N LEU A 182 1.80 -6.66 22.85
CA LEU A 182 2.41 -6.40 24.16
C LEU A 182 1.49 -5.57 25.06
N ILE A 183 0.87 -4.51 24.50
CA ILE A 183 -0.06 -3.67 25.26
C ILE A 183 -1.28 -4.48 25.69
N GLU A 184 -1.84 -5.29 24.79
CA GLU A 184 -3.00 -6.12 25.12
C GLU A 184 -2.68 -7.18 26.19
N GLN A 185 -1.50 -7.79 26.13
CA GLN A 185 -1.07 -8.79 27.12
C GLN A 185 -0.80 -8.18 28.52
N GLU A 186 -0.22 -6.97 28.57
CA GLU A 186 0.15 -6.35 29.84
C GLU A 186 -1.02 -5.58 30.48
N ASP A 187 -1.77 -4.82 29.70
CA ASP A 187 -2.73 -3.84 30.21
C ASP A 187 -4.15 -3.99 29.60
N GLY A 188 -4.38 -5.00 28.76
CA GLY A 188 -5.68 -5.36 28.20
C GLY A 188 -6.08 -4.62 26.95
N THR A 189 -7.21 -5.06 26.38
CA THR A 189 -7.75 -4.57 25.08
C THR A 189 -8.11 -3.09 25.14
N GLU A 190 -8.65 -2.59 26.25
CA GLU A 190 -9.02 -1.17 26.38
C GLU A 190 -7.80 -0.25 26.29
N MET A 191 -6.67 -0.68 26.88
CA MET A 191 -5.42 0.07 26.78
C MET A 191 -4.83 0.02 25.38
N ARG A 192 -4.89 -1.14 24.70
CA ARG A 192 -4.50 -1.27 23.31
C ARG A 192 -5.30 -0.30 22.42
N ASP A 193 -6.60 -0.24 22.60
CA ASP A 193 -7.48 0.64 21.83
C ASP A 193 -7.22 2.12 22.13
N ALA A 194 -6.95 2.47 23.38
CA ALA A 194 -6.50 3.81 23.78
C ALA A 194 -5.18 4.19 23.10
N TRP A 195 -4.24 3.25 23.00
CA TRP A 195 -2.98 3.48 22.31
C TRP A 195 -3.17 3.69 20.80
N ILE A 196 -4.02 2.90 20.15
CA ILE A 196 -4.38 3.10 18.73
C ILE A 196 -4.95 4.49 18.51
N HIS A 197 -5.90 4.91 19.36
CA HIS A 197 -6.52 6.22 19.32
C HIS A 197 -5.51 7.38 19.44
N ALA A 198 -4.48 7.21 20.26
CA ALA A 198 -3.43 8.21 20.46
C ALA A 198 -2.37 8.26 19.34
N LEU A 199 -2.38 7.31 18.40
CA LEU A 199 -1.40 7.29 17.31
C LEU A 199 -1.58 8.46 16.36
N PRO A 200 -0.50 9.01 15.79
CA PRO A 200 -0.58 10.08 14.81
C PRO A 200 -1.42 9.67 13.59
N THR A 201 -2.37 10.52 13.24
CA THR A 201 -3.11 10.46 12.00
C THR A 201 -2.39 11.24 10.91
N SER A 202 -2.71 10.97 9.65
CA SER A 202 -2.18 11.71 8.50
C SER A 202 -3.33 12.42 7.76
N PRO A 203 -3.83 13.55 8.27
CA PRO A 203 -5.05 14.18 7.73
C PRO A 203 -4.90 14.68 6.29
N THR A 204 -3.67 14.91 5.83
CA THR A 204 -3.40 15.36 4.47
C THR A 204 -3.30 14.22 3.46
N HIS A 205 -3.02 12.99 3.91
CA HIS A 205 -2.76 11.84 3.04
C HIS A 205 -3.67 10.64 3.33
N CYS A 206 -4.35 10.61 4.46
CA CYS A 206 -5.23 9.52 4.84
C CYS A 206 -6.69 9.95 4.87
N PHE A 207 -7.44 9.55 3.87
CA PHE A 207 -8.90 9.77 3.81
C PHE A 207 -9.69 8.70 4.58
N GLN A 208 -9.01 7.79 5.26
CA GLN A 208 -9.62 6.64 5.92
C GLN A 208 -9.71 6.79 7.43
N CYS A 209 -9.01 7.75 8.04
CA CYS A 209 -9.06 7.95 9.50
C CYS A 209 -10.48 8.09 10.00
N GLY A 210 -11.32 8.83 9.31
CA GLY A 210 -12.72 9.03 9.60
C GLY A 210 -13.63 7.81 9.47
N SER A 211 -13.10 6.66 9.11
CA SER A 211 -13.90 5.44 8.92
C SER A 211 -13.76 4.45 10.07
N TRP A 212 -12.89 4.71 11.03
CA TRP A 212 -12.67 3.82 12.16
C TRP A 212 -13.63 4.14 13.32
N PRO A 213 -13.86 3.20 14.27
CA PRO A 213 -14.82 3.39 15.36
C PRO A 213 -14.50 4.56 16.29
N ASP A 214 -13.23 4.88 16.47
CA ASP A 214 -12.72 5.96 17.30
C ASP A 214 -12.69 7.32 16.60
N ASP A 215 -13.04 7.35 15.32
CA ASP A 215 -13.08 8.60 14.57
C ASP A 215 -14.29 9.42 14.92
N GLN A 216 -14.03 10.69 15.10
CA GLN A 216 -14.97 11.64 15.68
C GLN A 216 -15.21 12.86 14.82
N LEU A 217 -14.82 12.82 13.57
CA LEU A 217 -15.07 13.91 12.66
C LEU A 217 -16.57 14.17 12.56
N GLY A 218 -17.05 15.05 13.41
CA GLY A 218 -18.29 15.78 13.27
C GLY A 218 -19.46 15.40 14.16
N GLN A 219 -19.42 14.37 14.99
CA GLN A 219 -20.60 14.03 15.82
C GLN A 219 -20.37 13.68 17.30
N LEU A 220 -19.14 13.39 17.74
CA LEU A 220 -18.93 12.82 19.07
C LEU A 220 -17.68 13.34 19.80
N SER A 221 -17.11 14.47 19.42
CA SER A 221 -15.89 15.02 20.02
C SER A 221 -15.95 15.18 21.54
N GLU A 222 -17.13 15.40 22.10
CA GLU A 222 -17.31 15.54 23.55
C GLU A 222 -17.43 14.20 24.30
N LEU A 223 -17.77 13.09 23.59
CA LEU A 223 -17.98 11.79 24.24
C LEU A 223 -16.70 10.97 24.34
N ASN A 224 -15.70 11.22 23.55
CA ASN A 224 -14.57 10.30 23.38
C ASN A 224 -13.31 10.69 24.14
N GLU A 225 -13.14 11.93 24.57
CA GLU A 225 -12.03 12.27 25.48
C GLU A 225 -12.10 11.47 26.80
N ASN A 226 -13.30 10.96 27.14
CA ASN A 226 -13.53 10.12 28.31
C ASN A 226 -13.70 8.61 28.01
N GLN A 227 -13.65 8.21 26.72
CA GLN A 227 -13.93 6.83 26.35
C GLN A 227 -12.72 5.91 26.53
N TYR A 228 -11.51 6.46 26.41
CA TYR A 228 -10.28 5.70 26.52
C TYR A 228 -9.52 6.01 27.80
N PRO A 229 -8.88 5.01 28.43
CA PRO A 229 -8.04 5.24 29.60
C PRO A 229 -6.82 6.11 29.22
N ALA A 230 -6.34 6.86 30.22
CA ALA A 230 -5.11 7.65 30.06
C ALA A 230 -3.91 6.72 29.82
N LEU A 231 -3.11 7.00 28.78
CA LEU A 231 -1.95 6.22 28.46
C LEU A 231 -0.84 6.39 29.51
N PRO A 232 -0.31 5.28 30.09
CA PRO A 232 0.92 5.29 30.86
C PRO A 232 2.11 5.82 30.04
N ASP A 233 3.11 6.35 30.70
CA ASP A 233 4.29 6.94 30.04
C ASP A 233 5.03 5.92 29.16
N LYS A 234 5.10 4.63 29.59
CA LYS A 234 5.71 3.55 28.79
C LYS A 234 5.09 3.44 27.39
N TRP A 235 3.75 3.49 27.29
CA TRP A 235 3.03 3.37 26.02
C TRP A 235 3.03 4.66 25.20
N ARG A 236 3.06 5.80 25.88
CA ARG A 236 3.24 7.09 25.23
C ARG A 236 4.61 7.20 24.57
N GLN A 237 5.67 6.73 25.24
CA GLN A 237 7.02 6.68 24.70
C GLN A 237 7.15 5.70 23.53
N ALA A 238 6.42 4.59 23.54
CA ALA A 238 6.42 3.60 22.48
C ALA A 238 5.96 4.20 21.13
N ILE A 239 5.08 5.22 21.13
CA ILE A 239 4.69 5.94 19.91
C ILE A 239 5.91 6.59 19.23
N GLY A 240 6.86 7.08 20.03
CA GLY A 240 8.10 7.69 19.52
C GLY A 240 9.04 6.72 18.79
N LEU A 241 8.84 5.41 18.93
CA LEU A 241 9.62 4.40 18.21
C LEU A 241 9.15 4.23 16.76
N LEU A 242 7.97 4.76 16.43
CA LEU A 242 7.32 4.55 15.15
C LEU A 242 7.63 5.68 14.18
N GLU A 243 8.51 5.42 13.22
CA GLU A 243 8.76 6.38 12.14
C GLU A 243 7.63 6.34 11.09
N SER A 244 7.14 7.51 10.69
CA SER A 244 6.11 7.65 9.63
C SER A 244 6.71 7.81 8.24
N THR A 245 8.00 8.15 8.14
CA THR A 245 8.67 8.46 6.88
C THR A 245 9.88 7.55 6.65
N TYR A 246 9.92 6.90 5.50
CA TYR A 246 11.10 6.16 5.05
C TYR A 246 12.22 7.14 4.72
N ARG A 247 13.34 7.00 5.41
CA ARG A 247 14.56 7.76 5.14
C ARG A 247 15.51 6.89 4.33
N LYS A 248 15.78 7.27 3.10
CA LYS A 248 16.83 6.61 2.30
C LYS A 248 18.16 6.85 3.02
N THR A 249 18.73 5.81 3.61
CA THR A 249 20.09 5.87 4.14
C THR A 249 21.03 5.99 2.92
N GLU A 250 21.59 7.14 2.70
CA GLU A 250 22.74 7.29 1.80
C GLU A 250 23.90 6.49 2.39
N ARG A 251 24.32 5.45 1.67
CA ARG A 251 25.58 4.75 1.88
C ARG A 251 26.42 4.87 0.62
#